data_180dd896bf712c5237fa8376c6b09e48
#
_entry.id   180dd896bf712c5237fa8376c6b09e48
#
_cell.length_a   1.000
_cell.length_b   1.000
_cell.length_c   1.000
_cell.angle_alpha   90.00
_cell.angle_beta   90.00
_cell.angle_gamma   90.00
#
_symmetry.space_group_name_H-M   'P 1'
#
loop_
_entity.id
_entity.type
_entity.pdbx_description
1 polymer ?
#
loop_
_entity_poly.entity_id
_entity_poly.type
_entity_poly.pdbx_seq_one_letter_code
_entity_poly.pdbx_strand_id
1 'polypeptide(L)'
;MEREENIRDNIIKLPKIELHCHLDGSLSREFIEKRLGRTVQESELSVSDDCTSLAQYLEKFDLPGQCIQDEKGLEGAACDVLKGMHRENVVYAEIRFAPLLSENERMSCERVIEAALKGLDRGKKDFGIEYGLIVCAMRHHSEEQNRRMLHTAREFLGAGVCAADLAGAEVPYPMSGFMELFKYAKQLGLPFTIHAGECGNAQNIIDAVEAGAARIGHGIAMRGHRELERQLSAKGIGIELCPISNLQTKAVASTDEYPIREFLDAGLKVTINTDNRTVSNTTLSKELEFIERTYGIREEELPLMMKNALDVAFADDAVKERIFRQLV
;
A
#
# COMPACT_ATOMS: atom_id res chain seq x y z
N MET A 1 6.12 -23.19 21.12
CA MET A 1 7.38 -23.31 20.33
C MET A 1 7.17 -24.11 19.05
N GLU A 2 7.05 -25.45 19.04
CA GLU A 2 6.88 -26.24 17.78
C GLU A 2 5.67 -25.81 16.93
N ARG A 3 4.53 -25.47 17.53
CA ARG A 3 3.36 -24.98 16.79
C ARG A 3 3.58 -23.59 16.22
N GLU A 4 4.22 -22.71 16.91
CA GLU A 4 4.52 -21.34 16.47
C GLU A 4 5.59 -21.33 15.36
N GLU A 5 6.61 -22.17 15.43
CA GLU A 5 7.58 -22.36 14.36
C GLU A 5 6.92 -22.91 13.10
N ASN A 6 6.00 -23.86 13.24
CA ASN A 6 5.28 -24.47 12.13
C ASN A 6 4.34 -23.45 11.41
N ILE A 7 3.63 -22.61 12.18
CA ILE A 7 2.78 -21.53 11.64
C ILE A 7 3.61 -20.52 10.85
N ARG A 8 4.73 -20.08 11.43
CA ARG A 8 5.64 -19.14 10.80
C ARG A 8 6.21 -19.68 9.48
N ASP A 9 6.63 -20.94 9.47
CA ASP A 9 7.16 -21.60 8.28
C ASP A 9 6.12 -21.73 7.18
N ASN A 10 4.86 -22.01 7.53
CA ASN A 10 3.74 -22.09 6.60
C ASN A 10 3.41 -20.71 6.03
N ILE A 11 3.38 -19.66 6.86
CA ILE A 11 3.16 -18.27 6.42
C ILE A 11 4.27 -17.82 5.48
N ILE A 12 5.55 -18.12 5.77
CA ILE A 12 6.66 -17.76 4.87
C ILE A 12 6.51 -18.44 3.51
N LYS A 13 6.09 -19.69 3.47
CA LYS A 13 5.90 -20.45 2.22
C LYS A 13 4.66 -20.08 1.44
N LEU A 14 3.64 -19.53 2.11
CA LEU A 14 2.40 -19.09 1.45
C LEU A 14 2.71 -18.08 0.35
N PRO A 15 2.28 -18.29 -0.90
CA PRO A 15 2.37 -17.26 -1.93
C PRO A 15 1.50 -16.05 -1.54
N LYS A 16 2.08 -14.85 -1.55
CA LYS A 16 1.45 -13.64 -1.03
C LYS A 16 1.22 -12.59 -2.09
N ILE A 17 0.20 -11.77 -1.86
CA ILE A 17 -0.16 -10.61 -2.68
C ILE A 17 -0.15 -9.38 -1.78
N GLU A 18 0.63 -8.37 -2.17
CA GLU A 18 0.72 -7.07 -1.50
C GLU A 18 0.06 -6.00 -2.37
N LEU A 19 -0.94 -5.29 -1.85
CA LEU A 19 -1.68 -4.27 -2.61
C LEU A 19 -1.52 -2.86 -2.06
N HIS A 20 -0.86 -2.69 -0.89
CA HIS A 20 -0.68 -1.40 -0.24
C HIS A 20 0.71 -1.29 0.38
N CYS A 21 1.69 -0.95 -0.44
CA CYS A 21 3.07 -0.77 -0.01
C CYS A 21 3.65 0.51 -0.61
N HIS A 22 3.97 1.48 0.25
CA HIS A 22 4.62 2.73 -0.16
C HIS A 22 6.10 2.50 -0.42
N LEU A 23 6.58 2.93 -1.59
CA LEU A 23 7.99 2.83 -1.97
C LEU A 23 8.90 3.56 -1.00
N ASP A 24 8.56 4.80 -0.71
CA ASP A 24 9.32 5.72 0.16
C ASP A 24 9.32 5.33 1.64
N GLY A 25 8.35 4.51 2.09
CA GLY A 25 8.31 3.95 3.44
C GLY A 25 8.90 2.53 3.57
N SER A 26 9.42 1.94 2.48
CA SER A 26 9.71 0.50 2.41
C SER A 26 11.14 0.15 1.97
N LEU A 27 12.02 1.14 1.81
CA LEU A 27 13.42 0.91 1.42
C LEU A 27 14.19 0.16 2.49
N SER A 28 14.96 -0.86 2.10
CA SER A 28 15.80 -1.57 3.07
C SER A 28 16.86 -0.66 3.69
N ARG A 29 17.22 -0.93 4.94
CA ARG A 29 18.33 -0.24 5.61
C ARG A 29 19.63 -0.32 4.80
N GLU A 30 19.93 -1.50 4.22
CA GLU A 30 21.11 -1.72 3.35
C GLU A 30 21.11 -0.76 2.17
N PHE A 31 19.96 -0.58 1.51
CA PHE A 31 19.83 0.35 0.38
C PHE A 31 20.05 1.80 0.83
N ILE A 32 19.40 2.21 1.92
CA ILE A 32 19.52 3.58 2.47
C ILE A 32 20.96 3.89 2.87
N GLU A 33 21.62 3.02 3.62
CA GLU A 33 23.03 3.18 4.02
C GLU A 33 23.96 3.34 2.82
N LYS A 34 23.75 2.52 1.78
CA LYS A 34 24.50 2.60 0.52
C LYS A 34 24.29 3.93 -0.20
N ARG A 35 23.04 4.41 -0.22
CA ARG A 35 22.71 5.70 -0.88
C ARG A 35 23.26 6.90 -0.13
N LEU A 36 23.18 6.90 1.20
CA LEU A 36 23.65 7.97 2.06
C LEU A 36 25.16 7.92 2.34
N GLY A 37 25.83 6.79 2.08
CA GLY A 37 27.24 6.61 2.36
C GLY A 37 27.59 6.58 3.85
N ARG A 38 26.61 6.26 4.73
CA ARG A 38 26.78 6.15 6.18
C ARG A 38 25.91 5.05 6.76
N THR A 39 26.28 4.56 7.95
CA THR A 39 25.43 3.70 8.76
C THR A 39 24.21 4.48 9.28
N VAL A 40 23.07 3.82 9.33
CA VAL A 40 21.81 4.38 9.82
C VAL A 40 21.29 3.52 10.98
N GLN A 41 20.86 4.17 12.07
CA GLN A 41 20.27 3.46 13.20
C GLN A 41 18.80 3.10 12.87
N GLU A 42 18.30 1.99 13.45
CA GLU A 42 16.92 1.58 13.27
C GLU A 42 15.93 2.67 13.69
N SER A 43 16.22 3.35 14.80
CA SER A 43 15.41 4.47 15.30
C SER A 43 15.32 5.69 14.36
N GLU A 44 16.23 5.81 13.38
CA GLU A 44 16.15 6.85 12.34
C GLU A 44 15.14 6.46 11.24
N LEU A 45 14.88 5.17 11.05
CA LEU A 45 14.08 4.62 9.95
C LEU A 45 12.69 4.18 10.39
N SER A 46 12.59 3.57 11.57
CA SER A 46 11.36 2.94 12.04
C SER A 46 10.79 3.71 13.24
N VAL A 47 9.48 3.68 13.35
CA VAL A 47 8.80 4.16 14.55
C VAL A 47 8.97 3.13 15.67
N SER A 48 9.00 3.63 16.89
CA SER A 48 8.98 2.81 18.11
C SER A 48 7.55 2.51 18.56
N ASP A 49 7.41 1.57 19.50
CA ASP A 49 6.09 1.17 20.03
C ASP A 49 5.36 2.31 20.76
N ASP A 50 6.09 3.37 21.16
CA ASP A 50 5.57 4.58 21.78
C ASP A 50 5.19 5.68 20.79
N CYS A 51 5.15 5.41 19.49
CA CYS A 51 4.62 6.34 18.49
C CYS A 51 3.18 6.72 18.85
N THR A 52 2.92 8.03 18.90
CA THR A 52 1.65 8.58 19.39
C THR A 52 0.82 9.27 18.34
N SER A 53 1.34 9.47 17.13
CA SER A 53 0.64 10.23 16.09
C SER A 53 1.15 9.93 14.68
N LEU A 54 0.28 10.15 13.71
CA LEU A 54 0.65 10.13 12.29
C LEU A 54 1.79 11.12 11.97
N ALA A 55 1.84 12.28 12.63
CA ALA A 55 2.92 13.26 12.40
C ALA A 55 4.30 12.69 12.75
N GLN A 56 4.41 12.03 13.91
CA GLN A 56 5.63 11.32 14.34
C GLN A 56 6.01 10.19 13.39
N TYR A 57 5.01 9.46 12.90
CA TYR A 57 5.19 8.41 11.90
C TYR A 57 5.78 8.96 10.61
N LEU A 58 5.26 10.09 10.11
CA LEU A 58 5.70 10.71 8.85
C LEU A 58 7.13 11.27 8.91
N GLU A 59 7.68 11.59 10.08
CA GLU A 59 9.09 12.03 10.22
C GLU A 59 10.09 10.97 9.72
N LYS A 60 9.70 9.69 9.73
CA LYS A 60 10.58 8.59 9.29
C LYS A 60 10.77 8.50 7.77
N PHE A 61 10.01 9.28 6.99
CA PHE A 61 10.16 9.34 5.54
C PHE A 61 11.31 10.25 5.06
N ASP A 62 11.87 11.08 5.94
CA ASP A 62 12.91 12.05 5.56
C ASP A 62 14.16 11.38 4.97
N LEU A 63 14.67 10.33 5.59
CA LEU A 63 15.87 9.64 5.09
C LEU A 63 15.59 8.81 3.83
N PRO A 64 14.55 7.98 3.78
CA PRO A 64 14.16 7.29 2.55
C PRO A 64 13.90 8.28 1.40
N GLY A 65 13.21 9.40 1.67
CA GLY A 65 12.94 10.45 0.69
C GLY A 65 14.21 11.03 0.04
N GLN A 66 15.30 11.22 0.80
CA GLN A 66 16.58 11.65 0.26
C GLN A 66 17.20 10.64 -0.71
N CYS A 67 16.88 9.34 -0.56
CA CYS A 67 17.46 8.29 -1.38
C CYS A 67 16.85 8.19 -2.79
N ILE A 68 15.68 8.80 -3.03
CA ILE A 68 14.89 8.70 -4.25
C ILE A 68 14.77 10.03 -5.02
N GLN A 69 15.73 10.93 -4.87
CA GLN A 69 15.74 12.24 -5.54
C GLN A 69 16.49 12.24 -6.89
N ASP A 70 16.88 11.08 -7.39
CA ASP A 70 17.46 10.90 -8.72
C ASP A 70 17.01 9.55 -9.35
N GLU A 71 17.19 9.39 -10.67
CA GLU A 71 16.77 8.18 -11.40
C GLU A 71 17.38 6.90 -10.85
N LYS A 72 18.67 6.93 -10.49
CA LYS A 72 19.36 5.74 -9.95
C LYS A 72 18.82 5.37 -8.57
N GLY A 73 18.44 6.38 -7.79
CA GLY A 73 17.80 6.20 -6.49
C GLY A 73 16.44 5.52 -6.65
N LEU A 74 15.57 6.06 -7.50
CA LEU A 74 14.25 5.50 -7.77
C LEU A 74 14.32 4.09 -8.35
N GLU A 75 15.14 3.88 -9.38
CA GLU A 75 15.34 2.55 -9.97
C GLU A 75 15.87 1.55 -8.93
N GLY A 76 16.87 1.97 -8.13
CA GLY A 76 17.42 1.13 -7.09
C GLY A 76 16.40 0.80 -6.00
N ALA A 77 15.66 1.79 -5.53
CA ALA A 77 14.62 1.67 -4.50
C ALA A 77 13.51 0.69 -4.90
N ALA A 78 12.96 0.85 -6.10
CA ALA A 78 11.89 -0.01 -6.59
C ALA A 78 12.34 -1.49 -6.72
N CYS A 79 13.56 -1.73 -7.20
CA CYS A 79 14.13 -3.07 -7.23
C CYS A 79 14.41 -3.64 -5.83
N ASP A 80 14.89 -2.81 -4.89
CA ASP A 80 15.18 -3.20 -3.51
C ASP A 80 13.93 -3.66 -2.74
N VAL A 81 12.82 -2.96 -2.91
CA VAL A 81 11.54 -3.35 -2.28
C VAL A 81 11.09 -4.72 -2.78
N LEU A 82 11.12 -4.98 -4.10
CA LEU A 82 10.78 -6.30 -4.65
C LEU A 82 11.76 -7.40 -4.17
N LYS A 83 13.05 -7.07 -4.02
CA LYS A 83 14.04 -8.00 -3.41
C LYS A 83 13.64 -8.40 -1.98
N GLY A 84 13.17 -7.44 -1.17
CA GLY A 84 12.65 -7.71 0.17
C GLY A 84 11.43 -8.61 0.16
N MET A 85 10.49 -8.36 -0.75
CA MET A 85 9.25 -9.13 -0.91
C MET A 85 9.50 -10.56 -1.40
N HIS A 86 10.49 -10.77 -2.28
CA HIS A 86 10.88 -12.10 -2.75
C HIS A 86 11.29 -13.04 -1.60
N ARG A 87 11.95 -12.53 -0.57
CA ARG A 87 12.42 -13.32 0.58
C ARG A 87 11.29 -13.93 1.42
N GLU A 88 10.07 -13.45 1.25
CA GLU A 88 8.87 -13.89 1.97
C GLU A 88 7.78 -14.43 1.03
N ASN A 89 8.16 -14.81 -0.19
CA ASN A 89 7.28 -15.43 -1.19
C ASN A 89 6.09 -14.55 -1.61
N VAL A 90 6.30 -13.24 -1.76
CA VAL A 90 5.33 -12.38 -2.45
C VAL A 90 5.44 -12.63 -3.95
N VAL A 91 4.33 -12.93 -4.60
CA VAL A 91 4.25 -13.26 -6.03
C VAL A 91 3.70 -12.13 -6.89
N TYR A 92 2.96 -11.19 -6.27
CA TYR A 92 2.46 -9.98 -6.89
C TYR A 92 2.46 -8.82 -5.89
N ALA A 93 2.86 -7.65 -6.35
CA ALA A 93 2.85 -6.43 -5.53
C ALA A 93 2.38 -5.20 -6.30
N GLU A 94 1.52 -4.40 -5.68
CA GLU A 94 1.21 -3.04 -6.14
C GLU A 94 1.97 -2.04 -5.27
N ILE A 95 3.05 -1.49 -5.82
CA ILE A 95 3.90 -0.50 -5.14
C ILE A 95 3.33 0.88 -5.42
N ARG A 96 3.21 1.72 -4.39
CA ARG A 96 2.71 3.08 -4.53
C ARG A 96 3.70 4.14 -4.06
N PHE A 97 3.66 5.31 -4.66
CA PHE A 97 4.42 6.48 -4.22
C PHE A 97 3.89 7.77 -4.87
N ALA A 98 4.29 8.90 -4.33
CA ALA A 98 3.93 10.21 -4.87
C ALA A 98 5.05 10.76 -5.80
N PRO A 99 4.90 10.68 -7.14
CA PRO A 99 5.97 11.08 -8.07
C PRO A 99 6.43 12.53 -7.89
N LEU A 100 5.52 13.44 -7.55
CA LEU A 100 5.84 14.85 -7.38
C LEU A 100 6.77 15.15 -6.20
N LEU A 101 6.90 14.24 -5.22
CA LEU A 101 7.85 14.38 -4.11
C LEU A 101 9.30 14.09 -4.53
N SER A 102 9.50 13.43 -5.66
CA SER A 102 10.83 13.19 -6.26
C SER A 102 11.08 14.07 -7.49
N GLU A 103 10.07 14.82 -7.96
CA GLU A 103 10.23 15.77 -9.05
C GLU A 103 11.11 16.95 -8.64
N ASN A 104 12.06 17.34 -9.48
CA ASN A 104 12.96 18.46 -9.25
C ASN A 104 13.48 19.02 -10.57
N GLU A 105 14.34 20.05 -10.54
CA GLU A 105 14.87 20.72 -11.74
C GLU A 105 15.56 19.76 -12.75
N ARG A 106 16.01 18.57 -12.31
CA ARG A 106 16.72 17.59 -13.14
C ARG A 106 15.87 16.42 -13.57
N MET A 107 14.72 16.24 -12.92
CA MET A 107 13.89 15.04 -13.10
C MET A 107 12.42 15.42 -13.10
N SER A 108 11.79 15.41 -14.28
CA SER A 108 10.35 15.62 -14.44
C SER A 108 9.54 14.48 -13.87
N CYS A 109 8.26 14.71 -13.60
CA CYS A 109 7.31 13.69 -13.15
C CYS A 109 7.32 12.44 -14.05
N GLU A 110 7.41 12.60 -15.37
CA GLU A 110 7.53 11.52 -16.35
C GLU A 110 8.78 10.67 -16.08
N ARG A 111 9.96 11.30 -15.95
CA ARG A 111 11.22 10.61 -15.66
C ARG A 111 11.23 9.94 -14.30
N VAL A 112 10.52 10.50 -13.32
CA VAL A 112 10.33 9.88 -11.99
C VAL A 112 9.57 8.56 -12.14
N ILE A 113 8.45 8.55 -12.87
CA ILE A 113 7.65 7.35 -13.11
C ILE A 113 8.46 6.32 -13.91
N GLU A 114 9.13 6.73 -14.99
CA GLU A 114 9.99 5.83 -15.79
C GLU A 114 11.10 5.18 -14.95
N ALA A 115 11.76 5.93 -14.07
CA ALA A 115 12.82 5.40 -13.22
C ALA A 115 12.29 4.34 -12.23
N ALA A 116 11.13 4.60 -11.63
CA ALA A 116 10.48 3.63 -10.75
C ALA A 116 10.10 2.35 -11.52
N LEU A 117 9.49 2.49 -12.71
CA LEU A 117 9.13 1.35 -13.58
C LEU A 117 10.36 0.54 -13.99
N LYS A 118 11.47 1.17 -14.36
CA LYS A 118 12.73 0.46 -14.67
C LYS A 118 13.22 -0.39 -13.50
N GLY A 119 13.07 0.13 -12.28
CA GLY A 119 13.43 -0.60 -11.07
C GLY A 119 12.52 -1.80 -10.81
N LEU A 120 11.21 -1.62 -11.00
CA LEU A 120 10.22 -2.69 -10.87
C LEU A 120 10.41 -3.77 -11.94
N ASP A 121 10.67 -3.39 -13.21
CA ASP A 121 10.97 -4.32 -14.29
C ASP A 121 12.22 -5.16 -14.00
N ARG A 122 13.27 -4.53 -13.47
CA ARG A 122 14.46 -5.23 -13.03
C ARG A 122 14.13 -6.21 -11.89
N GLY A 123 13.38 -5.76 -10.87
CA GLY A 123 12.95 -6.63 -9.77
C GLY A 123 12.09 -7.80 -10.24
N LYS A 124 11.15 -7.58 -11.16
CA LYS A 124 10.37 -8.64 -11.79
C LYS A 124 11.26 -9.65 -12.50
N LYS A 125 12.24 -9.20 -13.30
CA LYS A 125 13.19 -10.06 -14.00
C LYS A 125 14.06 -10.87 -13.05
N ASP A 126 14.56 -10.23 -11.98
CA ASP A 126 15.55 -10.84 -11.08
C ASP A 126 14.90 -11.75 -10.03
N PHE A 127 13.65 -11.47 -9.62
CA PHE A 127 12.98 -12.13 -8.49
C PHE A 127 11.67 -12.84 -8.87
N GLY A 128 11.15 -12.66 -10.09
CA GLY A 128 9.94 -13.34 -10.55
C GLY A 128 8.63 -12.77 -9.98
N ILE A 129 8.65 -11.59 -9.36
CA ILE A 129 7.45 -10.95 -8.80
C ILE A 129 6.76 -10.15 -9.90
N GLU A 130 5.49 -10.43 -10.14
CA GLU A 130 4.64 -9.57 -10.97
C GLU A 130 4.31 -8.29 -10.19
N TYR A 131 4.16 -7.14 -10.87
CA TYR A 131 3.93 -5.88 -10.20
C TYR A 131 2.93 -4.96 -10.91
N GLY A 132 2.39 -4.01 -10.17
CA GLY A 132 1.77 -2.79 -10.65
C GLY A 132 2.35 -1.58 -9.92
N LEU A 133 2.42 -0.43 -10.59
CA LEU A 133 2.76 0.85 -9.98
C LEU A 133 1.51 1.69 -9.80
N ILE A 134 1.25 2.14 -8.57
CA ILE A 134 0.20 3.09 -8.24
C ILE A 134 0.83 4.45 -7.98
N VAL A 135 0.30 5.50 -8.62
CA VAL A 135 0.77 6.87 -8.42
C VAL A 135 -0.13 7.61 -7.45
N CYS A 136 0.44 8.21 -6.41
CA CYS A 136 -0.32 8.91 -5.38
C CYS A 136 -0.44 10.40 -5.70
N ALA A 137 -1.68 10.87 -5.82
CA ALA A 137 -2.01 12.26 -5.59
C ALA A 137 -1.88 12.56 -4.10
N MET A 138 -1.41 13.75 -3.75
CA MET A 138 -1.20 14.13 -2.35
C MET A 138 -2.23 15.17 -1.91
N ARG A 139 -2.82 14.94 -0.73
CA ARG A 139 -3.89 15.80 -0.20
C ARG A 139 -3.44 17.25 0.04
N HIS A 140 -2.14 17.47 0.28
CA HIS A 140 -1.58 18.82 0.50
C HIS A 140 -1.11 19.51 -0.80
N HIS A 141 -1.13 18.81 -1.94
CA HIS A 141 -0.81 19.42 -3.24
C HIS A 141 -2.02 20.15 -3.81
N SER A 142 -1.75 21.14 -4.67
CA SER A 142 -2.82 21.82 -5.41
C SER A 142 -3.53 20.87 -6.38
N GLU A 143 -4.78 21.19 -6.73
CA GLU A 143 -5.53 20.43 -7.74
C GLU A 143 -4.79 20.40 -9.08
N GLU A 144 -4.15 21.51 -9.48
CA GLU A 144 -3.38 21.61 -10.72
C GLU A 144 -2.19 20.64 -10.71
N GLN A 145 -1.41 20.57 -9.61
CA GLN A 145 -0.30 19.65 -9.46
C GLN A 145 -0.78 18.19 -9.55
N ASN A 146 -1.82 17.83 -8.81
CA ASN A 146 -2.37 16.49 -8.83
C ASN A 146 -2.94 16.12 -10.22
N ARG A 147 -3.66 17.02 -10.90
CA ARG A 147 -4.15 16.79 -12.27
C ARG A 147 -3.02 16.58 -13.27
N ARG A 148 -1.96 17.38 -13.19
CA ARG A 148 -0.77 17.22 -14.03
C ARG A 148 -0.12 15.84 -13.82
N MET A 149 0.06 15.42 -12.57
CA MET A 149 0.60 14.10 -12.24
C MET A 149 -0.27 12.97 -12.79
N LEU A 150 -1.60 13.02 -12.59
CA LEU A 150 -2.51 12.01 -13.14
C LEU A 150 -2.49 11.96 -14.68
N HIS A 151 -2.37 13.13 -15.33
CA HIS A 151 -2.23 13.18 -16.78
C HIS A 151 -0.95 12.50 -17.25
N THR A 152 0.17 12.78 -16.60
CA THR A 152 1.46 12.11 -16.90
C THR A 152 1.36 10.60 -16.66
N ALA A 153 0.79 10.19 -15.53
CA ALA A 153 0.64 8.77 -15.19
C ALA A 153 -0.21 8.00 -16.20
N ARG A 154 -1.20 8.66 -16.82
CA ARG A 154 -2.05 8.05 -17.88
C ARG A 154 -1.24 7.52 -19.05
N GLU A 155 -0.14 8.17 -19.41
CA GLU A 155 0.73 7.74 -20.53
C GLU A 155 1.41 6.38 -20.25
N PHE A 156 1.51 6.00 -18.97
CA PHE A 156 2.11 4.74 -18.54
C PHE A 156 1.08 3.69 -18.14
N LEU A 157 -0.22 3.99 -18.26
CA LEU A 157 -1.27 3.03 -17.91
C LEU A 157 -1.19 1.80 -18.83
N GLY A 158 -1.06 0.62 -18.23
CA GLY A 158 -0.82 -0.65 -18.94
C GLY A 158 0.64 -0.89 -19.33
N ALA A 159 1.52 0.09 -19.13
CA ALA A 159 2.97 -0.05 -19.29
C ALA A 159 3.69 -0.10 -17.93
N GLY A 160 3.01 -0.61 -16.90
CA GLY A 160 3.51 -0.76 -15.53
C GLY A 160 2.72 0.08 -14.51
N VAL A 161 2.25 1.28 -14.87
CA VAL A 161 1.26 1.99 -14.04
C VAL A 161 -0.08 1.26 -14.16
N CYS A 162 -0.69 0.93 -13.02
CA CYS A 162 -1.95 0.19 -12.95
C CYS A 162 -3.11 1.02 -12.38
N ALA A 163 -2.82 2.01 -11.52
CA ALA A 163 -3.85 2.81 -10.85
C ALA A 163 -3.31 4.13 -10.29
N ALA A 164 -4.22 4.96 -9.78
CA ALA A 164 -3.92 6.11 -8.95
C ALA A 164 -4.37 5.89 -7.50
N ASP A 165 -3.93 6.77 -6.59
CA ASP A 165 -4.31 6.80 -5.19
C ASP A 165 -4.40 8.26 -4.71
N LEU A 166 -5.01 8.49 -3.55
CA LEU A 166 -4.98 9.75 -2.81
C LEU A 166 -4.41 9.49 -1.42
N ALA A 167 -3.22 10.00 -1.15
CA ALA A 167 -2.51 9.82 0.11
C ALA A 167 -2.28 11.14 0.86
N GLY A 168 -1.81 11.04 2.11
CA GLY A 168 -1.51 12.18 2.97
C GLY A 168 -2.59 12.45 4.03
N ALA A 169 -2.40 13.49 4.84
CA ALA A 169 -3.18 13.77 6.03
C ALA A 169 -4.69 13.97 5.73
N GLU A 170 -5.51 13.02 6.16
CA GLU A 170 -6.94 12.98 5.86
C GLU A 170 -7.76 14.05 6.61
N VAL A 171 -7.41 14.30 7.89
CA VAL A 171 -8.18 15.22 8.74
C VAL A 171 -8.21 16.67 8.21
N PRO A 172 -7.06 17.30 7.86
CA PRO A 172 -7.07 18.65 7.30
C PRO A 172 -7.58 18.72 5.86
N TYR A 173 -7.60 17.59 5.13
CA TYR A 173 -7.93 17.54 3.71
C TYR A 173 -8.92 16.39 3.43
N PRO A 174 -10.21 16.55 3.76
CA PRO A 174 -11.21 15.51 3.60
C PRO A 174 -11.45 15.16 2.13
N MET A 175 -11.95 13.93 1.87
CA MET A 175 -12.18 13.40 0.52
C MET A 175 -13.11 14.26 -0.32
N SER A 176 -14.08 14.95 0.28
CA SER A 176 -14.99 15.86 -0.40
C SER A 176 -14.30 16.95 -1.23
N GLY A 177 -13.08 17.36 -0.85
CA GLY A 177 -12.26 18.31 -1.59
C GLY A 177 -11.63 17.75 -2.87
N PHE A 178 -11.70 16.42 -3.12
CA PHE A 178 -11.02 15.74 -4.21
C PHE A 178 -11.98 15.09 -5.22
N MET A 179 -13.28 15.30 -5.09
CA MET A 179 -14.29 14.70 -5.97
C MET A 179 -14.06 15.02 -7.45
N GLU A 180 -13.73 16.28 -7.78
CA GLU A 180 -13.46 16.69 -9.17
C GLU A 180 -12.12 16.13 -9.68
N LEU A 181 -11.13 15.93 -8.82
CA LEU A 181 -9.86 15.28 -9.17
C LEU A 181 -10.10 13.82 -9.61
N PHE A 182 -10.90 13.07 -8.87
CA PHE A 182 -11.17 11.66 -9.20
C PHE A 182 -12.20 11.48 -10.31
N LYS A 183 -13.07 12.45 -10.53
CA LYS A 183 -13.86 12.55 -11.75
C LYS A 183 -12.94 12.72 -12.99
N TYR A 184 -11.88 13.52 -12.86
CA TYR A 184 -10.87 13.66 -13.91
C TYR A 184 -10.08 12.37 -14.10
N ALA A 185 -9.66 11.67 -13.04
CA ALA A 185 -9.02 10.36 -13.13
C ALA A 185 -9.88 9.34 -13.92
N LYS A 186 -11.20 9.32 -13.68
CA LYS A 186 -12.15 8.51 -14.47
C LYS A 186 -12.17 8.89 -15.95
N GLN A 187 -12.15 10.19 -16.27
CA GLN A 187 -12.11 10.67 -17.66
C GLN A 187 -10.83 10.21 -18.37
N LEU A 188 -9.72 10.10 -17.64
CA LEU A 188 -8.47 9.54 -18.13
C LEU A 188 -8.49 8.01 -18.24
N GLY A 189 -9.51 7.33 -17.71
CA GLY A 189 -9.59 5.88 -17.64
C GLY A 189 -8.61 5.26 -16.62
N LEU A 190 -8.12 6.04 -15.65
CA LEU A 190 -7.28 5.57 -14.56
C LEU A 190 -8.16 4.92 -13.48
N PRO A 191 -8.01 3.62 -13.17
CA PRO A 191 -8.58 3.04 -11.96
C PRO A 191 -7.90 3.66 -10.72
N PHE A 192 -8.56 3.57 -9.56
CA PHE A 192 -7.95 4.11 -8.34
C PHE A 192 -8.43 3.42 -7.05
N THR A 193 -7.55 3.42 -6.08
CA THR A 193 -7.80 3.23 -4.65
C THR A 193 -7.74 4.58 -3.96
N ILE A 194 -8.22 4.70 -2.73
CA ILE A 194 -8.16 5.96 -1.97
C ILE A 194 -7.90 5.63 -0.49
N HIS A 195 -6.86 6.22 0.11
CA HIS A 195 -6.73 6.26 1.56
C HIS A 195 -7.94 7.00 2.14
N ALA A 196 -8.81 6.29 2.84
CA ALA A 196 -10.00 6.86 3.43
C ALA A 196 -10.39 6.13 4.71
N GLY A 197 -10.74 6.90 5.74
CA GLY A 197 -11.14 6.37 7.03
C GLY A 197 -9.98 5.80 7.85
N GLU A 198 -8.76 6.21 7.62
CA GLU A 198 -7.63 5.96 8.52
C GLU A 198 -7.75 6.79 9.80
N CYS A 199 -8.11 8.06 9.68
CA CYS A 199 -8.18 9.01 10.79
C CYS A 199 -9.58 9.13 11.41
N GLY A 200 -10.42 8.10 11.33
CA GLY A 200 -11.69 8.03 12.05
C GLY A 200 -12.87 8.77 11.42
N ASN A 201 -12.89 9.01 10.11
CA ASN A 201 -13.99 9.65 9.40
C ASN A 201 -14.61 8.76 8.33
N ALA A 202 -15.76 8.13 8.64
CA ALA A 202 -16.49 7.26 7.72
C ALA A 202 -17.04 7.99 6.48
N GLN A 203 -17.28 9.32 6.56
CA GLN A 203 -17.73 10.10 5.41
C GLN A 203 -16.70 10.10 4.27
N ASN A 204 -15.40 10.12 4.58
CA ASN A 204 -14.37 10.02 3.56
C ASN A 204 -14.42 8.70 2.78
N ILE A 205 -14.81 7.60 3.44
CA ILE A 205 -15.02 6.30 2.76
C ILE A 205 -16.23 6.39 1.82
N ILE A 206 -17.35 7.00 2.28
CA ILE A 206 -18.54 7.19 1.46
C ILE A 206 -18.19 8.01 0.23
N ASP A 207 -17.55 9.16 0.41
CA ASP A 207 -17.13 10.06 -0.68
C ASP A 207 -16.16 9.35 -1.67
N ALA A 208 -15.22 8.54 -1.17
CA ALA A 208 -14.30 7.77 -2.00
C ALA A 208 -15.04 6.73 -2.87
N VAL A 209 -16.02 6.03 -2.31
CA VAL A 209 -16.85 5.07 -3.06
C VAL A 209 -17.76 5.78 -4.07
N GLU A 210 -18.31 6.94 -3.73
CA GLU A 210 -19.08 7.79 -4.65
C GLU A 210 -18.21 8.32 -5.79
N ALA A 211 -16.97 8.73 -5.49
CA ALA A 211 -15.98 9.07 -6.50
C ALA A 211 -15.67 7.90 -7.43
N GLY A 212 -15.89 6.65 -7.00
CA GLY A 212 -15.73 5.41 -7.75
C GLY A 212 -14.45 4.66 -7.48
N ALA A 213 -13.89 4.80 -6.28
CA ALA A 213 -12.78 3.99 -5.83
C ALA A 213 -13.12 2.49 -5.92
N ALA A 214 -12.23 1.71 -6.50
CA ALA A 214 -12.38 0.24 -6.57
C ALA A 214 -11.93 -0.43 -5.26
N ARG A 215 -11.09 0.25 -4.49
CA ARG A 215 -10.61 -0.17 -3.17
C ARG A 215 -10.51 1.02 -2.23
N ILE A 216 -10.49 0.73 -0.94
CA ILE A 216 -10.29 1.71 0.13
C ILE A 216 -9.04 1.32 0.92
N GLY A 217 -8.08 2.22 0.94
CA GLY A 217 -6.91 2.13 1.82
C GLY A 217 -7.34 2.31 3.27
N HIS A 218 -6.91 1.42 4.15
CA HIS A 218 -7.24 1.32 5.57
C HIS A 218 -8.73 1.04 5.87
N GLY A 219 -9.63 2.00 5.67
CA GLY A 219 -11.07 1.83 5.88
C GLY A 219 -11.51 1.66 7.33
N ILE A 220 -10.66 1.93 8.31
CA ILE A 220 -10.86 1.64 9.75
C ILE A 220 -12.11 2.34 10.32
N ALA A 221 -12.39 3.57 9.87
CA ALA A 221 -13.53 4.36 10.33
C ALA A 221 -14.90 3.76 9.94
N MET A 222 -14.93 2.70 9.13
CA MET A 222 -16.14 1.96 8.80
C MET A 222 -16.60 1.06 9.96
N ARG A 223 -15.73 0.77 10.92
CA ARG A 223 -16.05 -0.07 12.09
C ARG A 223 -17.36 0.34 12.76
N GLY A 224 -18.26 -0.62 12.96
CA GLY A 224 -19.59 -0.42 13.56
C GLY A 224 -20.63 0.21 12.63
N HIS A 225 -20.27 0.60 11.41
CA HIS A 225 -21.19 1.14 10.40
C HIS A 225 -21.75 0.03 9.51
N ARG A 226 -22.50 -0.90 10.06
CA ARG A 226 -22.99 -2.13 9.40
C ARG A 226 -23.66 -1.91 8.04
N GLU A 227 -24.34 -0.79 7.87
CA GLU A 227 -24.98 -0.49 6.59
C GLU A 227 -23.93 -0.13 5.52
N LEU A 228 -22.88 0.61 5.89
CA LEU A 228 -21.77 0.95 4.98
C LEU A 228 -20.98 -0.33 4.63
N GLU A 229 -20.66 -1.17 5.63
CA GLU A 229 -19.99 -2.46 5.43
C GLU A 229 -20.77 -3.32 4.43
N ARG A 230 -22.09 -3.45 4.61
CA ARG A 230 -22.97 -4.21 3.71
C ARG A 230 -22.97 -3.64 2.29
N GLN A 231 -22.98 -2.31 2.14
CA GLN A 231 -22.94 -1.65 0.84
C GLN A 231 -21.61 -1.89 0.11
N LEU A 232 -20.49 -1.80 0.82
CA LEU A 232 -19.15 -2.04 0.23
C LEU A 232 -18.97 -3.51 -0.14
N SER A 233 -19.43 -4.43 0.73
CA SER A 233 -19.43 -5.86 0.45
C SER A 233 -20.25 -6.19 -0.81
N ALA A 234 -21.47 -5.66 -0.92
CA ALA A 234 -22.34 -5.86 -2.08
C ALA A 234 -21.75 -5.30 -3.39
N LYS A 235 -20.97 -4.23 -3.32
CA LYS A 235 -20.25 -3.64 -4.46
C LYS A 235 -18.93 -4.36 -4.77
N GLY A 236 -18.47 -5.27 -3.91
CA GLY A 236 -17.18 -5.96 -4.06
C GLY A 236 -15.96 -5.07 -3.89
N ILE A 237 -16.09 -3.96 -3.14
CA ILE A 237 -14.98 -3.04 -2.86
C ILE A 237 -13.93 -3.73 -2.00
N GLY A 238 -12.65 -3.63 -2.40
CA GLY A 238 -11.53 -4.13 -1.61
C GLY A 238 -11.20 -3.21 -0.43
N ILE A 239 -10.86 -3.80 0.71
CA ILE A 239 -10.41 -3.06 1.91
C ILE A 239 -8.96 -3.45 2.18
N GLU A 240 -8.06 -2.46 2.06
CA GLU A 240 -6.62 -2.64 2.22
C GLU A 240 -6.21 -2.40 3.69
N LEU A 241 -6.38 -3.40 4.54
CA LEU A 241 -6.01 -3.31 5.96
C LEU A 241 -4.48 -3.36 6.11
N CYS A 242 -3.95 -2.48 6.99
CA CYS A 242 -2.53 -2.38 7.34
C CYS A 242 -2.39 -2.47 8.87
N PRO A 243 -2.50 -3.67 9.47
CA PRO A 243 -2.70 -3.84 10.91
C PRO A 243 -1.67 -3.15 11.79
N ILE A 244 -0.39 -3.37 11.55
CA ILE A 244 0.70 -2.80 12.37
C ILE A 244 0.75 -1.28 12.19
N SER A 245 0.70 -0.78 10.94
CA SER A 245 0.69 0.66 10.67
C SER A 245 -0.49 1.36 11.34
N ASN A 246 -1.70 0.81 11.26
CA ASN A 246 -2.89 1.40 11.86
C ASN A 246 -2.81 1.50 13.40
N LEU A 247 -2.13 0.57 14.04
CA LEU A 247 -1.84 0.66 15.48
C LEU A 247 -0.80 1.73 15.79
N GLN A 248 0.24 1.84 14.97
CA GLN A 248 1.31 2.82 15.15
C GLN A 248 0.84 4.26 14.87
N THR A 249 0.03 4.48 13.84
CA THR A 249 -0.55 5.80 13.51
C THR A 249 -1.71 6.19 14.43
N LYS A 250 -2.13 5.29 15.33
CA LYS A 250 -3.29 5.45 16.22
C LYS A 250 -4.63 5.59 15.47
N ALA A 251 -4.73 5.01 14.29
CA ALA A 251 -6.01 4.84 13.59
C ALA A 251 -7.01 4.02 14.43
N VAL A 252 -6.48 3.12 15.28
CA VAL A 252 -7.19 2.44 16.38
C VAL A 252 -6.42 2.63 17.69
N ALA A 253 -7.13 2.71 18.80
CA ALA A 253 -6.51 2.93 20.10
C ALA A 253 -5.81 1.67 20.64
N SER A 254 -6.31 0.49 20.31
CA SER A 254 -5.78 -0.79 20.75
C SER A 254 -6.07 -1.92 19.75
N THR A 255 -5.40 -3.06 19.94
CA THR A 255 -5.65 -4.27 19.15
C THR A 255 -7.10 -4.76 19.23
N ASP A 256 -7.74 -4.62 20.40
CA ASP A 256 -9.14 -5.08 20.62
C ASP A 256 -10.16 -4.30 19.78
N GLU A 257 -9.76 -3.12 19.28
CA GLU A 257 -10.60 -2.27 18.46
C GLU A 257 -10.42 -2.47 16.96
N TYR A 258 -9.45 -3.29 16.54
CA TYR A 258 -9.16 -3.50 15.14
C TYR A 258 -10.23 -4.34 14.44
N PRO A 259 -10.86 -3.85 13.36
CA PRO A 259 -12.12 -4.39 12.85
C PRO A 259 -12.00 -5.62 11.93
N ILE A 260 -10.83 -6.28 11.87
CA ILE A 260 -10.59 -7.34 10.88
C ILE A 260 -11.65 -8.45 10.90
N ARG A 261 -12.03 -8.92 12.10
CA ARG A 261 -13.03 -9.99 12.23
C ARG A 261 -14.41 -9.50 11.81
N GLU A 262 -14.80 -8.30 12.25
CA GLU A 262 -16.05 -7.65 11.86
C GLU A 262 -16.17 -7.51 10.34
N PHE A 263 -15.11 -7.08 9.67
CA PHE A 263 -15.12 -6.89 8.22
C PHE A 263 -15.17 -8.20 7.45
N LEU A 264 -14.47 -9.24 7.93
CA LEU A 264 -14.55 -10.58 7.35
C LEU A 264 -15.96 -11.18 7.50
N ASP A 265 -16.56 -11.04 8.67
CA ASP A 265 -17.91 -11.55 8.96
C ASP A 265 -18.99 -10.79 8.16
N ALA A 266 -18.75 -9.51 7.83
CA ALA A 266 -19.59 -8.73 6.91
C ALA A 266 -19.42 -9.11 5.43
N GLY A 267 -18.50 -10.03 5.10
CA GLY A 267 -18.21 -10.47 3.74
C GLY A 267 -17.47 -9.45 2.89
N LEU A 268 -16.76 -8.52 3.50
CA LEU A 268 -15.89 -7.57 2.80
C LEU A 268 -14.69 -8.28 2.20
N LYS A 269 -14.20 -7.80 1.06
CA LYS A 269 -12.96 -8.25 0.44
C LYS A 269 -11.75 -7.65 1.17
N VAL A 270 -11.47 -8.18 2.36
CA VAL A 270 -10.32 -7.77 3.17
C VAL A 270 -9.03 -8.29 2.55
N THR A 271 -8.04 -7.41 2.43
CA THR A 271 -6.64 -7.72 2.09
C THR A 271 -5.73 -7.25 3.23
N ILE A 272 -4.61 -7.93 3.44
CA ILE A 272 -3.62 -7.56 4.46
C ILE A 272 -2.38 -7.03 3.76
N ASN A 273 -1.86 -5.92 4.25
CA ASN A 273 -0.82 -5.15 3.59
C ASN A 273 0.15 -4.54 4.59
N THR A 274 1.33 -4.14 4.12
CA THR A 274 2.40 -3.63 4.97
C THR A 274 2.39 -2.11 5.14
N ASP A 275 1.73 -1.39 4.26
CA ASP A 275 1.79 0.08 4.17
C ASP A 275 3.23 0.58 3.98
N ASN A 276 4.04 0.55 5.04
CA ASN A 276 5.41 1.08 5.07
C ASN A 276 6.35 0.07 5.75
N ARG A 277 6.96 -0.83 4.99
CA ARG A 277 7.75 -1.97 5.51
C ARG A 277 8.86 -1.56 6.46
N THR A 278 9.59 -0.50 6.12
CA THR A 278 10.73 -0.02 6.91
C THR A 278 10.28 0.89 8.04
N VAL A 279 9.37 1.81 7.78
CA VAL A 279 8.86 2.73 8.81
C VAL A 279 8.12 1.96 9.91
N SER A 280 7.29 0.99 9.54
CA SER A 280 6.55 0.15 10.49
C SER A 280 7.36 -1.06 11.00
N ASN A 281 8.60 -1.26 10.53
CA ASN A 281 9.43 -2.43 10.83
C ASN A 281 8.69 -3.76 10.63
N THR A 282 7.95 -3.87 9.54
CA THR A 282 7.11 -5.02 9.24
C THR A 282 7.41 -5.67 7.88
N THR A 283 6.83 -6.82 7.65
CA THR A 283 6.78 -7.54 6.38
C THR A 283 5.39 -8.15 6.23
N LEU A 284 4.99 -8.53 5.03
CA LEU A 284 3.66 -9.14 4.85
C LEU A 284 3.52 -10.44 5.66
N SER A 285 4.60 -11.21 5.80
CA SER A 285 4.63 -12.38 6.67
C SER A 285 4.41 -12.02 8.14
N LYS A 286 5.02 -10.94 8.65
CA LYS A 286 4.80 -10.45 10.01
C LYS A 286 3.37 -9.94 10.22
N GLU A 287 2.78 -9.27 9.24
CA GLU A 287 1.37 -8.85 9.30
C GLU A 287 0.44 -10.06 9.42
N LEU A 288 0.67 -11.12 8.61
CA LEU A 288 -0.12 -12.34 8.68
C LEU A 288 0.07 -13.09 10.00
N GLU A 289 1.31 -13.21 10.50
CA GLU A 289 1.59 -13.76 11.83
C GLU A 289 0.89 -12.95 12.93
N PHE A 290 0.89 -11.62 12.81
CA PHE A 290 0.27 -10.72 13.77
C PHE A 290 -1.25 -10.92 13.83
N ILE A 291 -1.93 -10.98 12.69
CA ILE A 291 -3.38 -11.16 12.67
C ILE A 291 -3.81 -12.56 13.13
N GLU A 292 -3.02 -13.58 12.84
CA GLU A 292 -3.25 -14.95 13.33
C GLU A 292 -3.21 -14.99 14.85
N ARG A 293 -2.14 -14.47 15.44
CA ARG A 293 -1.93 -14.48 16.89
C ARG A 293 -2.91 -13.59 17.64
N THR A 294 -3.20 -12.40 17.11
CA THR A 294 -3.93 -11.36 17.84
C THR A 294 -5.44 -11.48 17.65
N TYR A 295 -5.89 -11.83 16.45
CA TYR A 295 -7.32 -11.83 16.11
C TYR A 295 -7.87 -13.24 15.88
N GLY A 296 -7.06 -14.27 16.09
CA GLY A 296 -7.47 -15.68 15.92
C GLY A 296 -7.86 -15.99 14.47
N ILE A 297 -7.23 -15.31 13.51
CA ILE A 297 -7.37 -15.64 12.08
C ILE A 297 -6.74 -17.02 11.90
N ARG A 298 -7.52 -17.97 11.39
CA ARG A 298 -7.05 -19.33 11.21
C ARG A 298 -6.20 -19.42 9.94
N GLU A 299 -5.25 -20.33 9.95
CA GLU A 299 -4.35 -20.57 8.81
C GLU A 299 -5.13 -20.84 7.51
N GLU A 300 -6.26 -21.55 7.60
CA GLU A 300 -7.12 -21.84 6.45
C GLU A 300 -7.83 -20.60 5.87
N GLU A 301 -7.90 -19.50 6.62
CA GLU A 301 -8.49 -18.23 6.16
C GLU A 301 -7.49 -17.37 5.36
N LEU A 302 -6.18 -17.59 5.52
CA LEU A 302 -5.13 -16.79 4.83
C LEU A 302 -5.20 -16.94 3.30
N PRO A 303 -5.40 -18.14 2.71
CA PRO A 303 -5.58 -18.27 1.26
C PRO A 303 -6.81 -17.50 0.73
N LEU A 304 -7.89 -17.37 1.52
CA LEU A 304 -9.04 -16.55 1.14
C LEU A 304 -8.66 -15.06 1.05
N MET A 305 -7.83 -14.55 1.97
CA MET A 305 -7.35 -13.18 1.90
C MET A 305 -6.46 -12.95 0.67
N MET A 306 -5.61 -13.91 0.30
CA MET A 306 -4.81 -13.84 -0.93
C MET A 306 -5.71 -13.87 -2.17
N LYS A 307 -6.79 -14.68 -2.16
CA LYS A 307 -7.78 -14.67 -3.23
C LYS A 307 -8.51 -13.33 -3.31
N ASN A 308 -8.95 -12.77 -2.17
CA ASN A 308 -9.54 -11.43 -2.15
C ASN A 308 -8.58 -10.39 -2.76
N ALA A 309 -7.29 -10.44 -2.39
CA ALA A 309 -6.29 -9.55 -2.93
C ALA A 309 -6.15 -9.70 -4.46
N LEU A 310 -6.12 -10.93 -4.98
CA LEU A 310 -6.10 -11.20 -6.42
C LEU A 310 -7.34 -10.65 -7.13
N ASP A 311 -8.52 -10.86 -6.55
CA ASP A 311 -9.78 -10.41 -7.14
C ASP A 311 -9.81 -8.89 -7.33
N VAL A 312 -9.33 -8.13 -6.33
CA VAL A 312 -9.37 -6.65 -6.32
C VAL A 312 -8.10 -5.98 -6.84
N ALA A 313 -7.07 -6.75 -7.21
CA ALA A 313 -5.84 -6.24 -7.81
C ALA A 313 -6.12 -5.50 -9.13
N PHE A 314 -5.36 -4.45 -9.40
CA PHE A 314 -5.40 -3.71 -10.67
C PHE A 314 -4.60 -4.38 -11.81
N ALA A 315 -4.26 -5.65 -11.64
CA ALA A 315 -3.62 -6.46 -12.66
C ALA A 315 -4.59 -6.82 -13.80
N ASP A 316 -4.07 -6.97 -15.01
CA ASP A 316 -4.85 -7.52 -16.12
C ASP A 316 -5.17 -9.02 -15.92
N ASP A 317 -6.14 -9.53 -16.68
CA ASP A 317 -6.61 -10.91 -16.54
C ASP A 317 -5.49 -11.95 -16.77
N ALA A 318 -4.57 -11.69 -17.69
CA ALA A 318 -3.47 -12.60 -17.97
C ALA A 318 -2.46 -12.66 -16.82
N VAL A 319 -2.21 -11.52 -16.16
CA VAL A 319 -1.41 -11.45 -14.92
C VAL A 319 -2.13 -12.17 -13.79
N LYS A 320 -3.43 -11.88 -13.58
CA LYS A 320 -4.25 -12.55 -12.55
C LYS A 320 -4.25 -14.07 -12.72
N GLU A 321 -4.37 -14.57 -13.94
CA GLU A 321 -4.34 -16.01 -14.20
C GLU A 321 -2.97 -16.63 -13.85
N ARG A 322 -1.85 -15.94 -14.16
CA ARG A 322 -0.51 -16.42 -13.77
C ARG A 322 -0.33 -16.46 -12.25
N ILE A 323 -0.81 -15.44 -11.55
CA ILE A 323 -0.74 -15.37 -10.08
C ILE A 323 -1.62 -16.46 -9.47
N PHE A 324 -2.85 -16.63 -9.96
CA PHE A 324 -3.77 -17.65 -9.47
C PHE A 324 -3.15 -19.06 -9.48
N ARG A 325 -2.42 -19.41 -10.54
CA ARG A 325 -1.71 -20.69 -10.64
C ARG A 325 -0.60 -20.87 -9.60
N GLN A 326 -0.16 -19.81 -8.95
CA GLN A 326 0.84 -19.88 -7.87
C GLN A 326 0.18 -19.94 -6.49
N LEU A 327 -1.10 -19.54 -6.38
CA LEU A 327 -1.87 -19.58 -5.13
C LEU A 327 -2.50 -20.95 -4.88
N VAL A 328 -2.65 -21.79 -5.91
CA VAL A 328 -3.22 -23.14 -5.87
C VAL A 328 -2.14 -24.19 -6.13
#